data_db8ac1e02c65d1500429f46ed0cec98f
#
_entry.id   db8ac1e02c65d1500429f46ed0cec98f
#
_cell.length_a   1.000
_cell.length_b   1.000
_cell.length_c   1.000
_cell.angle_alpha   90.00
_cell.angle_beta   90.00
_cell.angle_gamma   90.00
#
_symmetry.space_group_name_H-M   'P 1'
#
loop_
_entity.id
_entity.type
_entity.pdbx_description
1 polymer ?
#
loop_
_entity_poly.entity_id
_entity_poly.type
_entity_poly.pdbx_seq_one_letter_code
_entity_poly.pdbx_strand_id
1 'polypeptide(L)'
;MNAETPAGSEQGAEPVPLEDFVIITGVSGAGRSTAMEAFEDAGYFCVDNLPPEMIGGLVDVFLHEGSKVRRAAVVSDARGGEYFDQMSRVLDELAQASINYRVLFLDASDQELLTRYQETRRRHPLSPAGSVPQGVAAEREMVNPIKARADLIVDSTGLTAAELRAKLIEDLLPRSSAVKLAVTFESFGFKHGPARDADLLFDVRFLPNPHYVDELRPLTGRDQAIVEYVGRDGRLEQLYEHLLGLLDYLLPQYVAEGKSHLTIAIGCTGGHHRSVAVAEGLSRHYADGDGLTVDVVHRDIDL
;
A
#
# COMPACT_ATOMS: atom_id res chain seq x y z
N MET A 1 8.11 39.72 -44.23
CA MET A 1 8.35 39.70 -42.77
C MET A 1 7.82 38.37 -42.28
N ASN A 2 8.71 37.37 -42.25
CA ASN A 2 8.39 36.01 -41.82
C ASN A 2 8.60 35.94 -40.32
N ALA A 3 7.57 35.55 -39.59
CA ALA A 3 7.65 35.26 -38.18
C ALA A 3 8.04 33.77 -38.02
N GLU A 4 9.25 33.52 -37.56
CA GLU A 4 9.72 32.23 -37.14
C GLU A 4 9.12 31.90 -35.78
N THR A 5 8.40 30.79 -35.71
CA THR A 5 7.95 30.15 -34.46
C THR A 5 9.14 29.38 -33.88
N PRO A 6 9.53 29.58 -32.62
CA PRO A 6 10.58 28.77 -32.04
C PRO A 6 10.06 27.35 -31.76
N ALA A 7 10.72 26.37 -32.36
CA ALA A 7 10.56 24.95 -32.03
C ALA A 7 10.99 24.74 -30.57
N GLY A 8 10.05 24.36 -29.72
CA GLY A 8 10.33 23.91 -28.38
C GLY A 8 11.13 22.61 -28.44
N SER A 9 12.35 22.64 -27.97
CA SER A 9 13.16 21.45 -27.74
C SER A 9 12.51 20.59 -26.64
N GLU A 10 11.87 19.51 -27.03
CA GLU A 10 11.61 18.40 -26.11
C GLU A 10 12.97 17.88 -25.64
N GLN A 11 13.36 18.27 -24.45
CA GLN A 11 14.50 17.63 -23.76
C GLN A 11 14.07 16.20 -23.48
N GLY A 12 14.62 15.23 -24.21
CA GLY A 12 14.49 13.83 -23.96
C GLY A 12 14.93 13.56 -22.51
N ALA A 13 13.99 13.12 -21.68
CA ALA A 13 14.30 12.67 -20.33
C ALA A 13 15.25 11.47 -20.46
N GLU A 14 16.39 11.50 -19.77
CA GLU A 14 17.29 10.34 -19.70
C GLU A 14 16.50 9.10 -19.27
N PRO A 15 16.76 7.92 -19.87
CA PRO A 15 16.05 6.71 -19.51
C PRO A 15 16.27 6.42 -18.01
N VAL A 16 15.18 6.29 -17.29
CA VAL A 16 15.23 5.96 -15.86
C VAL A 16 15.52 4.47 -15.75
N PRO A 17 16.65 4.06 -15.15
CA PRO A 17 16.97 2.64 -15.07
C PRO A 17 15.97 1.88 -14.20
N LEU A 18 15.67 0.63 -14.57
CA LEU A 18 14.94 -0.30 -13.73
C LEU A 18 15.82 -0.66 -12.52
N GLU A 19 15.44 -0.17 -11.35
CA GLU A 19 16.24 -0.27 -10.12
C GLU A 19 16.08 -1.64 -9.45
N ASP A 20 14.87 -2.20 -9.50
CA ASP A 20 14.55 -3.49 -8.89
C ASP A 20 13.46 -4.21 -9.70
N PHE A 21 13.72 -5.46 -10.03
CA PHE A 21 12.78 -6.32 -10.73
C PHE A 21 12.62 -7.64 -9.98
N VAL A 22 11.41 -7.94 -9.52
CA VAL A 22 11.12 -9.12 -8.70
C VAL A 22 10.23 -10.08 -9.49
N ILE A 23 10.65 -11.33 -9.59
CA ILE A 23 9.88 -12.42 -10.15
C ILE A 23 9.34 -13.24 -8.99
N ILE A 24 8.03 -13.16 -8.77
CA ILE A 24 7.32 -13.87 -7.70
C ILE A 24 6.79 -15.19 -8.27
N THR A 25 7.19 -16.29 -7.67
CA THR A 25 6.69 -17.61 -8.01
C THR A 25 6.53 -18.46 -6.75
N GLY A 26 6.16 -19.72 -6.87
CA GLY A 26 5.97 -20.61 -5.72
C GLY A 26 4.75 -21.49 -5.86
N VAL A 27 4.49 -22.29 -4.82
CA VAL A 27 3.38 -23.23 -4.79
C VAL A 27 2.04 -22.48 -4.72
N SER A 28 1.05 -22.97 -5.45
CA SER A 28 -0.30 -22.43 -5.44
C SER A 28 -0.92 -22.50 -4.03
N GLY A 29 -1.42 -21.37 -3.54
CA GLY A 29 -1.92 -21.25 -2.16
C GLY A 29 -0.86 -20.82 -1.14
N ALA A 30 0.42 -20.65 -1.53
CA ALA A 30 1.47 -20.17 -0.63
C ALA A 30 1.46 -18.64 -0.39
N GLY A 31 0.49 -17.89 -0.95
CA GLY A 31 0.33 -16.46 -0.68
C GLY A 31 0.87 -15.51 -1.76
N ARG A 32 0.98 -15.96 -3.02
CA ARG A 32 1.46 -15.11 -4.13
C ARG A 32 0.65 -13.84 -4.33
N SER A 33 -0.68 -13.90 -4.18
CA SER A 33 -1.54 -12.70 -4.27
C SER A 33 -1.24 -11.71 -3.14
N THR A 34 -1.05 -12.19 -1.91
CA THR A 34 -0.65 -11.35 -0.76
C THR A 34 0.72 -10.72 -0.98
N ALA A 35 1.66 -11.47 -1.58
CA ALA A 35 2.97 -10.92 -1.93
C ALA A 35 2.83 -9.81 -2.99
N MET A 36 2.04 -10.03 -4.04
CA MET A 36 1.81 -9.02 -5.07
C MET A 36 1.22 -7.74 -4.48
N GLU A 37 0.19 -7.84 -3.63
CA GLU A 37 -0.40 -6.71 -2.92
C GLU A 37 0.64 -5.94 -2.09
N ALA A 38 1.56 -6.66 -1.40
CA ALA A 38 2.63 -6.02 -0.63
C ALA A 38 3.60 -5.23 -1.52
N PHE A 39 3.91 -5.73 -2.72
CA PHE A 39 4.75 -5.02 -3.68
C PHE A 39 4.03 -3.83 -4.33
N GLU A 40 2.73 -3.95 -4.65
CA GLU A 40 1.90 -2.84 -5.13
C GLU A 40 1.88 -1.68 -4.15
N ASP A 41 1.63 -1.98 -2.87
CA ASP A 41 1.63 -0.98 -1.80
C ASP A 41 3.00 -0.35 -1.57
N ALA A 42 4.08 -1.08 -1.87
CA ALA A 42 5.45 -0.55 -1.86
C ALA A 42 5.79 0.29 -3.10
N GLY A 43 4.82 0.50 -4.01
CA GLY A 43 4.96 1.32 -5.21
C GLY A 43 5.68 0.62 -6.37
N TYR A 44 5.65 -0.71 -6.42
CA TYR A 44 6.09 -1.47 -7.59
C TYR A 44 4.99 -1.49 -8.65
N PHE A 45 5.39 -1.47 -9.90
CA PHE A 45 4.50 -1.82 -10.99
C PHE A 45 4.32 -3.33 -11.03
N CYS A 46 3.09 -3.82 -10.74
CA CYS A 46 2.85 -5.25 -10.58
C CYS A 46 2.07 -5.83 -11.76
N VAL A 47 2.46 -7.04 -12.18
CA VAL A 47 1.75 -7.82 -13.21
C VAL A 47 1.49 -9.22 -12.68
N ASP A 48 0.21 -9.60 -12.60
CA ASP A 48 -0.20 -10.93 -12.15
C ASP A 48 -0.28 -11.92 -13.31
N ASN A 49 0.01 -13.18 -12.99
CA ASN A 49 -0.18 -14.33 -13.88
C ASN A 49 0.49 -14.17 -15.27
N LEU A 50 1.69 -13.60 -15.30
CA LEU A 50 2.45 -13.42 -16.53
C LEU A 50 3.12 -14.75 -16.96
N PRO A 51 2.89 -15.25 -18.19
CA PRO A 51 3.63 -16.38 -18.71
C PRO A 51 5.13 -16.09 -18.77
N PRO A 52 6.01 -17.08 -18.46
CA PRO A 52 7.45 -16.85 -18.46
C PRO A 52 7.98 -16.22 -19.76
N GLU A 53 7.48 -16.65 -20.91
CA GLU A 53 7.90 -16.17 -22.23
C GLU A 53 7.66 -14.69 -22.46
N MET A 54 6.73 -14.08 -21.70
CA MET A 54 6.38 -12.66 -21.81
C MET A 54 7.22 -11.75 -20.90
N ILE A 55 7.99 -12.35 -19.97
CA ILE A 55 8.77 -11.56 -18.99
C ILE A 55 9.83 -10.71 -19.69
N GLY A 56 10.57 -11.30 -20.66
CA GLY A 56 11.59 -10.56 -21.41
C GLY A 56 11.01 -9.37 -22.17
N GLY A 57 9.90 -9.57 -22.88
CA GLY A 57 9.21 -8.48 -23.59
C GLY A 57 8.67 -7.39 -22.65
N LEU A 58 8.23 -7.74 -21.44
CA LEU A 58 7.81 -6.75 -20.44
C LEU A 58 9.00 -5.93 -19.93
N VAL A 59 10.14 -6.56 -19.70
CA VAL A 59 11.38 -5.87 -19.30
C VAL A 59 11.83 -4.90 -20.39
N ASP A 60 11.75 -5.28 -21.67
CA ASP A 60 12.06 -4.39 -22.79
C ASP A 60 11.18 -3.11 -22.78
N VAL A 61 9.90 -3.26 -22.45
CA VAL A 61 8.97 -2.12 -22.29
C VAL A 61 9.40 -1.21 -21.12
N PHE A 62 9.86 -1.78 -20.01
CA PHE A 62 10.33 -0.99 -18.87
C PHE A 62 11.66 -0.26 -19.13
N LEU A 63 12.51 -0.84 -19.97
CA LEU A 63 13.80 -0.25 -20.36
C LEU A 63 13.69 0.75 -21.51
N HIS A 64 12.52 0.86 -22.16
CA HIS A 64 12.34 1.78 -23.28
C HIS A 64 12.46 3.24 -22.87
N GLU A 65 13.02 4.07 -23.77
CA GLU A 65 13.09 5.53 -23.55
C GLU A 65 11.71 6.11 -23.26
N GLY A 66 11.60 6.84 -22.13
CA GLY A 66 10.35 7.41 -21.66
C GLY A 66 9.58 6.55 -20.64
N SER A 67 10.00 5.33 -20.34
CA SER A 67 9.43 4.56 -19.22
C SER A 67 9.69 5.27 -17.89
N LYS A 68 8.66 5.30 -17.04
CA LYS A 68 8.74 5.84 -15.67
C LYS A 68 8.80 4.73 -14.61
N VAL A 69 8.82 3.46 -15.04
CA VAL A 69 8.84 2.31 -14.14
C VAL A 69 10.26 2.10 -13.63
N ARG A 70 10.46 2.32 -12.34
CA ARG A 70 11.74 2.08 -11.67
C ARG A 70 11.79 0.73 -10.96
N ARG A 71 10.65 0.28 -10.47
CA ARG A 71 10.51 -0.97 -9.71
C ARG A 71 9.31 -1.73 -10.24
N ALA A 72 9.50 -3.03 -10.51
CA ALA A 72 8.44 -3.88 -11.00
C ALA A 72 8.47 -5.26 -10.32
N ALA A 73 7.30 -5.86 -10.16
CA ALA A 73 7.14 -7.21 -9.69
C ALA A 73 6.21 -7.98 -10.62
N VAL A 74 6.56 -9.19 -10.98
CA VAL A 74 5.74 -10.06 -11.81
C VAL A 74 5.45 -11.36 -11.10
N VAL A 75 4.18 -11.76 -11.08
CA VAL A 75 3.79 -13.08 -10.59
C VAL A 75 3.71 -14.02 -11.79
N SER A 76 4.54 -15.04 -11.79
CA SER A 76 4.52 -16.09 -12.80
C SER A 76 4.08 -17.41 -12.20
N ASP A 77 3.14 -18.07 -12.87
CA ASP A 77 2.44 -19.27 -12.38
C ASP A 77 2.78 -20.52 -13.19
N ALA A 78 3.05 -21.61 -12.49
CA ALA A 78 3.38 -22.91 -13.08
C ALA A 78 2.13 -23.63 -13.60
N ARG A 79 1.59 -23.22 -14.76
CA ARG A 79 0.40 -23.87 -15.34
C ARG A 79 0.66 -24.83 -16.49
N GLY A 80 1.91 -25.07 -16.86
CA GLY A 80 2.26 -25.95 -18.00
C GLY A 80 3.43 -26.86 -17.72
N GLY A 81 3.49 -28.02 -18.36
CA GLY A 81 4.56 -29.01 -18.17
C GLY A 81 5.97 -28.52 -18.58
N GLU A 82 6.06 -27.46 -19.38
CA GLU A 82 7.31 -26.81 -19.80
C GLU A 82 7.70 -25.58 -18.96
N TYR A 83 6.98 -25.30 -17.90
CA TYR A 83 7.18 -24.09 -17.08
C TYR A 83 8.62 -23.93 -16.59
N PHE A 84 9.23 -25.01 -16.11
CA PHE A 84 10.61 -24.95 -15.62
C PHE A 84 11.60 -24.56 -16.70
N ASP A 85 11.51 -25.19 -17.89
CA ASP A 85 12.43 -24.93 -18.99
C ASP A 85 12.26 -23.51 -19.55
N GLN A 86 11.02 -23.03 -19.59
CA GLN A 86 10.69 -21.66 -20.00
C GLN A 86 11.21 -20.64 -18.99
N MET A 87 10.92 -20.81 -17.70
CA MET A 87 11.38 -19.92 -16.65
C MET A 87 12.92 -19.91 -16.58
N SER A 88 13.57 -21.10 -16.65
CA SER A 88 15.02 -21.16 -16.62
C SER A 88 15.67 -20.41 -17.78
N ARG A 89 15.13 -20.54 -19.00
CA ARG A 89 15.60 -19.77 -20.15
C ARG A 89 15.46 -18.27 -19.95
N VAL A 90 14.32 -17.83 -19.47
CA VAL A 90 14.07 -16.40 -19.20
C VAL A 90 15.04 -15.86 -18.14
N LEU A 91 15.27 -16.58 -17.05
CA LEU A 91 16.24 -16.15 -16.02
C LEU A 91 17.67 -16.08 -16.60
N ASP A 92 18.05 -17.01 -17.48
CA ASP A 92 19.34 -16.98 -18.15
C ASP A 92 19.47 -15.81 -19.14
N GLU A 93 18.41 -15.51 -19.90
CA GLU A 93 18.34 -14.36 -20.81
C GLU A 93 18.45 -13.02 -20.05
N LEU A 94 17.72 -12.85 -18.93
CA LEU A 94 17.80 -11.67 -18.10
C LEU A 94 19.20 -11.49 -17.51
N ALA A 95 19.84 -12.57 -17.07
CA ALA A 95 21.22 -12.54 -16.55
C ALA A 95 22.22 -12.13 -17.65
N GLN A 96 22.10 -12.67 -18.88
CA GLN A 96 22.93 -12.31 -20.03
C GLN A 96 22.74 -10.84 -20.44
N ALA A 97 21.52 -10.30 -20.33
CA ALA A 97 21.20 -8.91 -20.60
C ALA A 97 21.65 -7.97 -19.46
N SER A 98 22.28 -8.51 -18.40
CA SER A 98 22.69 -7.73 -17.21
C SER A 98 21.54 -7.03 -16.51
N ILE A 99 20.33 -7.58 -16.60
CA ILE A 99 19.17 -7.10 -15.87
C ILE A 99 19.30 -7.52 -14.40
N ASN A 100 19.20 -6.55 -13.50
CA ASN A 100 19.15 -6.84 -12.07
C ASN A 100 17.76 -7.35 -11.70
N TYR A 101 17.64 -8.64 -11.40
CA TYR A 101 16.38 -9.25 -10.96
C TYR A 101 16.58 -10.08 -9.71
N ARG A 102 15.49 -10.34 -9.00
CA ARG A 102 15.42 -11.24 -7.85
C ARG A 102 14.26 -12.21 -8.01
N VAL A 103 14.48 -13.46 -7.66
CA VAL A 103 13.43 -14.49 -7.65
C VAL A 103 12.95 -14.72 -6.22
N LEU A 104 11.71 -14.36 -5.94
CA LEU A 104 11.01 -14.66 -4.69
C LEU A 104 10.21 -15.96 -4.88
N PHE A 105 10.52 -16.96 -4.09
CA PHE A 105 9.79 -18.22 -4.06
C PHE A 105 8.93 -18.31 -2.78
N LEU A 106 7.62 -18.41 -2.96
CA LEU A 106 6.69 -18.62 -1.85
C LEU A 106 6.39 -20.10 -1.66
N ASP A 107 6.55 -20.58 -0.44
CA ASP A 107 6.28 -21.95 -0.07
C ASP A 107 5.33 -22.02 1.15
N ALA A 108 4.75 -23.19 1.35
CA ALA A 108 4.04 -23.53 2.58
C ALA A 108 4.04 -25.05 2.74
N SER A 109 3.83 -25.57 3.95
CA SER A 109 3.69 -27.00 4.16
C SER A 109 2.48 -27.57 3.41
N ASP A 110 2.54 -28.84 3.02
CA ASP A 110 1.42 -29.50 2.34
C ASP A 110 0.14 -29.46 3.16
N GLN A 111 0.25 -29.63 4.49
CA GLN A 111 -0.89 -29.54 5.38
C GLN A 111 -1.55 -28.16 5.34
N GLU A 112 -0.76 -27.12 5.34
CA GLU A 112 -1.23 -25.73 5.25
C GLU A 112 -1.92 -25.46 3.90
N LEU A 113 -1.29 -25.88 2.79
CA LEU A 113 -1.87 -25.75 1.46
C LEU A 113 -3.23 -26.47 1.36
N LEU A 114 -3.32 -27.71 1.87
CA LEU A 114 -4.59 -28.44 1.88
C LEU A 114 -5.68 -27.72 2.67
N THR A 115 -5.33 -27.15 3.83
CA THR A 115 -6.27 -26.34 4.64
C THR A 115 -6.78 -25.13 3.88
N ARG A 116 -5.88 -24.34 3.27
CA ARG A 116 -6.23 -23.17 2.47
C ARG A 116 -7.11 -23.50 1.25
N TYR A 117 -6.83 -24.63 0.58
CA TYR A 117 -7.69 -25.10 -0.51
C TYR A 117 -9.08 -25.52 -0.04
N GLN A 118 -9.22 -26.12 1.14
CA GLN A 118 -10.52 -26.46 1.73
C GLN A 118 -11.32 -25.23 2.08
N GLU A 119 -10.69 -24.21 2.68
CA GLU A 119 -11.33 -22.94 3.06
C GLU A 119 -11.84 -22.18 1.83
N THR A 120 -11.00 -22.07 0.78
CA THR A 120 -11.35 -21.34 -0.44
C THR A 120 -12.26 -22.11 -1.38
N ARG A 121 -12.46 -23.42 -1.16
CA ARG A 121 -13.23 -24.34 -2.02
C ARG A 121 -12.80 -24.29 -3.50
N ARG A 122 -11.55 -23.97 -3.77
CA ARG A 122 -10.99 -23.93 -5.14
C ARG A 122 -10.43 -25.29 -5.53
N ARG A 123 -10.48 -25.57 -6.83
CA ARG A 123 -9.79 -26.75 -7.40
C ARG A 123 -8.32 -26.41 -7.62
N HIS A 124 -7.44 -27.42 -7.44
CA HIS A 124 -6.03 -27.22 -7.75
C HIS A 124 -5.81 -27.08 -9.25
N PRO A 125 -5.02 -26.08 -9.74
CA PRO A 125 -4.82 -25.84 -11.18
C PRO A 125 -4.31 -27.07 -11.94
N LEU A 126 -3.39 -27.84 -11.36
CA LEU A 126 -2.81 -29.03 -11.97
C LEU A 126 -3.62 -30.31 -11.72
N SER A 127 -4.73 -30.24 -11.01
CA SER A 127 -5.61 -31.40 -10.76
C SER A 127 -7.09 -31.00 -10.84
N PRO A 128 -7.59 -30.51 -12.00
CA PRO A 128 -8.95 -29.99 -12.11
C PRO A 128 -10.04 -31.07 -11.92
N ALA A 129 -9.71 -32.34 -12.16
CA ALA A 129 -10.59 -33.49 -11.96
C ALA A 129 -10.11 -34.44 -10.85
N GLY A 130 -8.93 -34.18 -10.26
CA GLY A 130 -8.32 -35.03 -9.24
C GLY A 130 -8.42 -34.44 -7.83
N SER A 131 -7.66 -35.04 -6.92
CA SER A 131 -7.57 -34.57 -5.53
C SER A 131 -6.56 -33.43 -5.38
N VAL A 132 -6.82 -32.51 -4.45
CA VAL A 132 -5.89 -31.40 -4.13
C VAL A 132 -4.49 -31.92 -3.73
N PRO A 133 -4.34 -33.00 -2.89
CA PRO A 133 -3.02 -33.53 -2.56
C PRO A 133 -2.19 -33.95 -3.81
N GLN A 134 -2.83 -34.58 -4.78
CA GLN A 134 -2.15 -34.97 -6.02
C GLN A 134 -1.69 -33.75 -6.83
N GLY A 135 -2.52 -32.68 -6.86
CA GLY A 135 -2.17 -31.43 -7.50
C GLY A 135 -0.98 -30.75 -6.84
N VAL A 136 -0.97 -30.68 -5.52
CA VAL A 136 0.13 -30.09 -4.72
C VAL A 136 1.43 -30.87 -4.96
N ALA A 137 1.40 -32.22 -4.93
CA ALA A 137 2.59 -33.04 -5.17
C ALA A 137 3.16 -32.81 -6.59
N ALA A 138 2.29 -32.81 -7.60
CA ALA A 138 2.70 -32.56 -8.99
C ALA A 138 3.27 -31.15 -9.19
N GLU A 139 2.68 -30.14 -8.55
CA GLU A 139 3.19 -28.77 -8.61
C GLU A 139 4.57 -28.64 -7.96
N ARG A 140 4.76 -29.26 -6.78
CA ARG A 140 6.08 -29.25 -6.12
C ARG A 140 7.18 -29.83 -6.98
N GLU A 141 6.95 -30.96 -7.62
CA GLU A 141 7.93 -31.56 -8.56
C GLU A 141 8.27 -30.56 -9.68
N MET A 142 7.28 -29.85 -10.19
CA MET A 142 7.45 -28.88 -11.27
C MET A 142 8.19 -27.61 -10.85
N VAL A 143 7.92 -27.08 -9.63
CA VAL A 143 8.49 -25.80 -9.19
C VAL A 143 9.77 -25.94 -8.37
N ASN A 144 10.09 -27.12 -7.83
CA ASN A 144 11.31 -27.35 -7.05
C ASN A 144 12.60 -26.91 -7.75
N PRO A 145 12.79 -27.13 -9.07
CA PRO A 145 13.99 -26.65 -9.75
C PRO A 145 14.09 -25.12 -9.77
N ILE A 146 12.97 -24.40 -9.85
CA ILE A 146 12.97 -22.92 -9.73
C ILE A 146 13.24 -22.49 -8.30
N LYS A 147 12.73 -23.22 -7.31
CA LYS A 147 13.06 -22.99 -5.89
C LYS A 147 14.56 -22.99 -5.63
N ALA A 148 15.30 -23.88 -6.32
CA ALA A 148 16.76 -23.96 -6.20
C ALA A 148 17.48 -22.72 -6.81
N ARG A 149 16.81 -21.94 -7.66
CA ARG A 149 17.32 -20.71 -8.28
C ARG A 149 16.79 -19.45 -7.61
N ALA A 150 15.94 -19.58 -6.58
CA ALA A 150 15.37 -18.45 -5.88
C ALA A 150 16.43 -17.74 -5.03
N ASP A 151 16.44 -16.40 -5.12
CA ASP A 151 17.26 -15.55 -4.26
C ASP A 151 16.72 -15.47 -2.85
N LEU A 152 15.39 -15.57 -2.72
CA LEU A 152 14.72 -15.63 -1.44
C LEU A 152 13.59 -16.65 -1.45
N ILE A 153 13.52 -17.45 -0.38
CA ILE A 153 12.43 -18.41 -0.14
C ILE A 153 11.70 -17.96 1.13
N VAL A 154 10.40 -17.69 0.99
CA VAL A 154 9.53 -17.34 2.12
C VAL A 154 8.57 -18.48 2.38
N ASP A 155 8.71 -19.10 3.55
CA ASP A 155 7.76 -20.09 4.08
C ASP A 155 6.60 -19.35 4.77
N SER A 156 5.40 -19.50 4.22
CA SER A 156 4.17 -18.91 4.73
C SER A 156 3.34 -19.85 5.62
N THR A 157 3.91 -20.99 6.01
CA THR A 157 3.23 -21.97 6.88
C THR A 157 2.82 -21.33 8.20
N GLY A 158 1.54 -21.39 8.53
CA GLY A 158 0.98 -20.84 9.76
C GLY A 158 0.89 -19.32 9.83
N LEU A 159 1.32 -18.61 8.76
CA LEU A 159 1.21 -17.16 8.70
C LEU A 159 -0.17 -16.73 8.18
N THR A 160 -0.74 -15.75 8.83
CA THR A 160 -1.87 -14.98 8.28
C THR A 160 -1.40 -14.11 7.09
N ALA A 161 -2.33 -13.61 6.30
CA ALA A 161 -2.00 -12.68 5.21
C ALA A 161 -1.25 -11.43 5.70
N ALA A 162 -1.65 -10.88 6.87
CA ALA A 162 -1.00 -9.73 7.48
C ALA A 162 0.45 -10.04 7.93
N GLU A 163 0.68 -11.19 8.56
CA GLU A 163 2.03 -11.62 8.99
C GLU A 163 2.93 -11.90 7.79
N LEU A 164 2.42 -12.55 6.73
CA LEU A 164 3.17 -12.75 5.50
C LEU A 164 3.55 -11.41 4.86
N ARG A 165 2.61 -10.46 4.80
CA ARG A 165 2.85 -9.12 4.28
C ARG A 165 3.92 -8.38 5.08
N ALA A 166 3.83 -8.39 6.41
CA ALA A 166 4.81 -7.76 7.29
C ALA A 166 6.21 -8.35 7.06
N LYS A 167 6.31 -9.69 6.97
CA LYS A 167 7.56 -10.39 6.69
C LYS A 167 8.16 -10.02 5.34
N LEU A 168 7.36 -9.92 4.27
CA LEU A 168 7.81 -9.52 2.94
C LEU A 168 8.31 -8.06 2.92
N ILE A 169 7.63 -7.17 3.65
CA ILE A 169 8.06 -5.78 3.79
C ILE A 169 9.41 -5.70 4.50
N GLU A 170 9.58 -6.44 5.60
CA GLU A 170 10.83 -6.43 6.38
C GLU A 170 12.00 -7.02 5.62
N ASP A 171 11.80 -8.18 4.96
CA ASP A 171 12.89 -8.97 4.36
C ASP A 171 13.30 -8.49 2.96
N LEU A 172 12.38 -7.88 2.20
CA LEU A 172 12.55 -7.67 0.76
C LEU A 172 12.49 -6.24 0.29
N LEU A 173 11.69 -5.42 0.97
CA LEU A 173 11.44 -4.07 0.47
C LEU A 173 12.44 -3.08 1.04
N PRO A 174 12.94 -2.13 0.22
CA PRO A 174 13.77 -1.06 0.74
C PRO A 174 13.03 -0.35 1.88
N ARG A 175 13.74 -0.01 2.96
CA ARG A 175 13.14 0.71 4.10
C ARG A 175 12.42 2.01 3.69
N SER A 176 12.84 2.62 2.57
CA SER A 176 12.16 3.77 1.95
C SER A 176 10.83 3.41 1.27
N SER A 177 10.57 2.12 1.03
CA SER A 177 9.35 1.57 0.43
C SER A 177 8.43 0.93 1.47
N ALA A 178 8.78 1.00 2.76
CA ALA A 178 7.88 0.57 3.82
C ALA A 178 6.53 1.27 3.64
N VAL A 179 5.47 0.47 3.49
CA VAL A 179 4.11 0.97 3.34
C VAL A 179 3.82 1.86 4.53
N LYS A 180 3.72 3.15 4.27
CA LYS A 180 3.31 4.09 5.29
C LYS A 180 1.79 4.04 5.39
N LEU A 181 1.28 3.93 6.61
CA LEU A 181 -0.15 4.13 6.84
C LEU A 181 -0.51 5.56 6.43
N ALA A 182 -1.35 5.70 5.40
CA ALA A 182 -1.89 7.00 5.01
C ALA A 182 -3.01 7.38 5.98
N VAL A 183 -2.75 8.39 6.83
CA VAL A 183 -3.71 8.90 7.80
C VAL A 183 -4.29 10.21 7.29
N THR A 184 -5.59 10.25 7.05
CA THR A 184 -6.32 11.47 6.68
C THR A 184 -7.11 11.99 7.88
N PHE A 185 -6.81 13.19 8.32
CA PHE A 185 -7.64 13.92 9.30
C PHE A 185 -8.70 14.72 8.54
N GLU A 186 -9.98 14.28 8.59
CA GLU A 186 -11.08 14.97 7.91
C GLU A 186 -11.87 15.83 8.90
N SER A 187 -11.95 17.14 8.67
CA SER A 187 -12.89 17.98 9.41
C SER A 187 -14.23 18.09 8.68
N PHE A 188 -15.34 17.98 9.45
CA PHE A 188 -16.69 18.05 8.89
C PHE A 188 -17.69 18.74 9.81
N GLY A 189 -18.84 19.12 9.25
CA GLY A 189 -19.98 19.68 9.96
C GLY A 189 -21.15 18.71 10.04
N PHE A 190 -21.62 18.37 11.24
CA PHE A 190 -22.78 17.50 11.42
C PHE A 190 -24.04 17.98 10.70
N LYS A 191 -24.19 19.31 10.51
CA LYS A 191 -25.33 19.86 9.74
C LYS A 191 -25.34 19.46 8.27
N HIS A 192 -24.17 19.06 7.72
CA HIS A 192 -24.02 18.61 6.33
C HIS A 192 -23.98 17.07 6.20
N GLY A 193 -24.24 16.36 7.30
CA GLY A 193 -24.21 14.92 7.40
C GLY A 193 -22.88 14.37 7.93
N PRO A 194 -22.88 13.12 8.47
CA PRO A 194 -21.69 12.49 9.00
C PRO A 194 -20.67 12.15 7.89
N ALA A 195 -19.41 12.02 8.26
CA ALA A 195 -18.38 11.42 7.43
C ALA A 195 -18.65 9.90 7.34
N ARG A 196 -18.99 9.40 6.13
CA ARG A 196 -19.43 8.01 5.95
C ARG A 196 -18.31 7.02 5.74
N ASP A 197 -17.16 7.52 5.32
CA ASP A 197 -15.92 6.82 5.00
C ASP A 197 -14.89 6.88 6.14
N ALA A 198 -15.28 7.47 7.28
CA ALA A 198 -14.42 7.57 8.45
C ALA A 198 -14.32 6.22 9.18
N ASP A 199 -13.08 5.80 9.51
CA ASP A 199 -12.80 4.67 10.39
C ASP A 199 -12.99 5.04 11.86
N LEU A 200 -12.57 6.27 12.22
CA LEU A 200 -12.76 6.85 13.55
C LEU A 200 -13.46 8.19 13.43
N LEU A 201 -14.38 8.49 14.35
CA LEU A 201 -15.11 9.74 14.35
C LEU A 201 -15.16 10.35 15.75
N PHE A 202 -14.76 11.62 15.86
CA PHE A 202 -14.75 12.36 17.11
C PHE A 202 -15.64 13.62 17.03
N ASP A 203 -16.56 13.75 17.98
CA ASP A 203 -17.42 14.93 18.11
C ASP A 203 -16.77 15.94 19.03
N VAL A 204 -16.42 17.12 18.49
CA VAL A 204 -15.76 18.20 19.24
C VAL A 204 -16.70 19.38 19.52
N ARG A 205 -18.03 19.19 19.49
CA ARG A 205 -19.01 20.25 19.73
C ARG A 205 -19.02 20.79 21.17
N PHE A 206 -18.44 20.04 22.11
CA PHE A 206 -18.28 20.48 23.52
C PHE A 206 -17.21 21.57 23.69
N LEU A 207 -16.34 21.80 22.73
CA LEU A 207 -15.35 22.89 22.75
C LEU A 207 -16.03 24.26 22.60
N PRO A 208 -15.40 25.35 23.08
CA PRO A 208 -15.92 26.72 22.91
C PRO A 208 -16.26 27.02 21.46
N ASN A 209 -17.41 27.66 21.25
CA ASN A 209 -17.92 27.91 19.89
C ASN A 209 -17.64 29.35 19.43
N PRO A 210 -16.68 29.56 18.48
CA PRO A 210 -16.35 30.90 17.99
C PRO A 210 -17.48 31.58 17.23
N HIS A 211 -18.43 30.82 16.72
CA HIS A 211 -19.56 31.36 15.92
C HIS A 211 -20.38 32.45 16.62
N TYR A 212 -20.40 32.46 17.97
CA TYR A 212 -21.12 33.44 18.76
C TYR A 212 -20.34 34.74 18.98
N VAL A 213 -19.10 34.85 18.46
CA VAL A 213 -18.28 36.07 18.54
C VAL A 213 -18.21 36.65 17.12
N ASP A 214 -18.73 37.87 16.94
CA ASP A 214 -18.90 38.45 15.61
C ASP A 214 -17.58 38.59 14.83
N GLU A 215 -16.47 38.93 15.50
CA GLU A 215 -15.15 39.09 14.95
C GLU A 215 -14.52 37.72 14.54
N LEU A 216 -14.90 36.63 15.19
CA LEU A 216 -14.39 35.29 14.93
C LEU A 216 -15.24 34.50 13.94
N ARG A 217 -16.50 34.87 13.76
CA ARG A 217 -17.44 34.14 12.89
C ARG A 217 -16.96 33.97 11.45
N PRO A 218 -16.34 34.98 10.79
CA PRO A 218 -15.88 34.85 9.42
C PRO A 218 -14.53 34.10 9.27
N LEU A 219 -13.82 33.86 10.39
CA LEU A 219 -12.53 33.17 10.40
C LEU A 219 -12.75 31.65 10.41
N THR A 220 -11.70 30.89 10.07
CA THR A 220 -11.71 29.43 10.04
C THR A 220 -10.87 28.83 11.16
N GLY A 221 -10.95 27.53 11.39
CA GLY A 221 -10.07 26.84 12.34
C GLY A 221 -8.57 26.86 11.99
N ARG A 222 -8.18 27.36 10.82
CA ARG A 222 -6.79 27.63 10.43
C ARG A 222 -6.25 28.93 11.01
N ASP A 223 -7.14 29.84 11.41
CA ASP A 223 -6.76 31.12 11.96
C ASP A 223 -6.37 30.99 13.44
N GLN A 224 -5.24 31.58 13.82
CA GLN A 224 -4.71 31.53 15.19
C GLN A 224 -5.71 31.99 16.24
N ALA A 225 -6.48 33.05 15.95
CA ALA A 225 -7.51 33.59 16.84
C ALA A 225 -8.62 32.56 17.17
N ILE A 226 -8.95 31.69 16.21
CA ILE A 226 -9.90 30.58 16.42
C ILE A 226 -9.29 29.51 17.30
N VAL A 227 -8.04 29.13 17.06
CA VAL A 227 -7.33 28.11 17.86
C VAL A 227 -7.26 28.58 19.34
N GLU A 228 -6.86 29.82 19.58
CA GLU A 228 -6.80 30.41 20.91
C GLU A 228 -8.18 30.47 21.61
N TYR A 229 -9.21 30.85 20.87
CA TYR A 229 -10.56 30.87 21.41
C TYR A 229 -11.10 29.47 21.75
N VAL A 230 -10.83 28.49 20.92
CA VAL A 230 -11.24 27.09 21.14
C VAL A 230 -10.49 26.48 22.33
N GLY A 231 -9.22 26.85 22.55
CA GLY A 231 -8.38 26.37 23.65
C GLY A 231 -8.53 27.14 24.96
N ARG A 232 -9.26 28.29 24.99
CA ARG A 232 -9.29 29.28 26.10
C ARG A 232 -9.66 28.72 27.48
N ASP A 233 -10.31 27.58 27.56
CA ASP A 233 -10.80 27.00 28.83
C ASP A 233 -10.11 25.68 29.21
N GLY A 234 -9.04 25.32 28.49
CA GLY A 234 -8.21 24.12 28.73
C GLY A 234 -8.80 22.79 28.21
N ARG A 235 -10.02 22.80 27.68
CA ARG A 235 -10.67 21.57 27.19
C ARG A 235 -10.02 21.04 25.87
N LEU A 236 -9.45 21.93 25.07
CA LEU A 236 -8.73 21.51 23.85
C LEU A 236 -7.46 20.76 24.20
N GLU A 237 -6.69 21.23 25.15
CA GLU A 237 -5.46 20.60 25.65
C GLU A 237 -5.77 19.25 26.26
N GLN A 238 -6.82 19.14 27.08
CA GLN A 238 -7.28 17.86 27.63
C GLN A 238 -7.73 16.89 26.53
N LEU A 239 -8.42 17.36 25.50
CA LEU A 239 -8.80 16.54 24.36
C LEU A 239 -7.55 15.99 23.67
N TYR A 240 -6.54 16.81 23.40
CA TYR A 240 -5.30 16.34 22.78
C TYR A 240 -4.58 15.32 23.67
N GLU A 241 -4.46 15.54 24.95
CA GLU A 241 -3.83 14.58 25.87
C GLU A 241 -4.45 13.18 25.75
N HIS A 242 -5.79 13.09 25.75
CA HIS A 242 -6.48 11.80 25.65
C HIS A 242 -6.48 11.23 24.23
N LEU A 243 -6.68 12.08 23.23
CA LEU A 243 -6.80 11.65 21.83
C LEU A 243 -5.47 11.22 21.26
N LEU A 244 -4.38 11.94 21.55
CA LEU A 244 -3.03 11.54 21.14
C LEU A 244 -2.64 10.21 21.80
N GLY A 245 -2.86 10.04 23.11
CA GLY A 245 -2.58 8.78 23.78
C GLY A 245 -3.36 7.59 23.19
N LEU A 246 -4.62 7.82 22.77
CA LEU A 246 -5.41 6.79 22.06
C LEU A 246 -4.85 6.50 20.68
N LEU A 247 -4.55 7.52 19.90
CA LEU A 247 -4.03 7.36 18.53
C LEU A 247 -2.61 6.77 18.51
N ASP A 248 -1.75 7.14 19.45
CA ASP A 248 -0.41 6.57 19.63
C ASP A 248 -0.47 5.06 19.93
N TYR A 249 -1.53 4.61 20.58
CA TYR A 249 -1.79 3.20 20.78
C TYR A 249 -2.37 2.52 19.52
N LEU A 250 -3.34 3.16 18.84
CA LEU A 250 -4.08 2.54 17.73
C LEU A 250 -3.28 2.51 16.42
N LEU A 251 -2.54 3.56 16.09
CA LEU A 251 -1.84 3.67 14.80
C LEU A 251 -0.86 2.51 14.56
N PRO A 252 -0.03 2.09 15.54
CA PRO A 252 0.81 0.90 15.37
C PRO A 252 0.00 -0.40 15.18
N GLN A 253 -1.19 -0.51 15.79
CA GLN A 253 -2.04 -1.70 15.62
C GLN A 253 -2.60 -1.77 14.20
N TYR A 254 -3.02 -0.64 13.62
CA TYR A 254 -3.48 -0.59 12.22
C TYR A 254 -2.36 -0.88 11.22
N VAL A 255 -1.14 -0.40 11.49
CA VAL A 255 0.05 -0.75 10.69
C VAL A 255 0.30 -2.25 10.77
N ALA A 256 0.26 -2.85 11.97
CA ALA A 256 0.47 -4.28 12.17
C ALA A 256 -0.61 -5.15 11.53
N GLU A 257 -1.87 -4.67 11.48
CA GLU A 257 -2.98 -5.31 10.75
C GLU A 257 -2.78 -5.27 9.22
N GLY A 258 -1.93 -4.36 8.72
CA GLY A 258 -1.69 -4.17 7.29
C GLY A 258 -2.65 -3.15 6.64
N LYS A 259 -3.30 -2.28 7.45
CA LYS A 259 -4.16 -1.21 6.95
C LYS A 259 -3.31 -0.17 6.20
N SER A 260 -3.68 0.15 4.97
CA SER A 260 -2.96 1.11 4.13
C SER A 260 -3.48 2.55 4.26
N HIS A 261 -4.77 2.71 4.62
CA HIS A 261 -5.43 4.01 4.75
C HIS A 261 -6.28 4.04 6.02
N LEU A 262 -6.26 5.18 6.72
CA LEU A 262 -7.05 5.43 7.91
C LEU A 262 -7.65 6.83 7.84
N THR A 263 -8.97 6.95 7.86
CA THR A 263 -9.66 8.23 7.90
C THR A 263 -10.17 8.51 9.32
N ILE A 264 -9.69 9.60 9.91
CA ILE A 264 -10.06 10.07 11.24
C ILE A 264 -10.88 11.34 11.08
N ALA A 265 -12.19 11.25 11.27
CA ALA A 265 -13.10 12.38 11.10
C ALA A 265 -13.32 13.14 12.40
N ILE A 266 -13.23 14.45 12.34
CA ILE A 266 -13.46 15.37 13.44
C ILE A 266 -14.69 16.24 13.10
N GLY A 267 -15.76 16.15 13.91
CA GLY A 267 -17.03 16.79 13.64
C GLY A 267 -17.34 17.96 14.59
N CYS A 268 -17.69 19.11 14.02
CA CYS A 268 -18.37 20.18 14.78
C CYS A 268 -19.73 20.51 14.15
N THR A 269 -20.42 21.56 14.57
CA THR A 269 -21.75 21.88 14.05
C THR A 269 -21.70 22.23 12.55
N GLY A 270 -20.82 23.15 12.16
CA GLY A 270 -20.73 23.69 10.82
C GLY A 270 -19.55 23.19 9.99
N GLY A 271 -18.55 22.57 10.59
CA GLY A 271 -17.35 22.12 9.86
C GLY A 271 -16.31 23.23 9.61
N HIS A 272 -16.49 24.43 10.17
CA HIS A 272 -15.73 25.63 9.80
C HIS A 272 -14.66 26.05 10.83
N HIS A 273 -14.91 25.86 12.13
CA HIS A 273 -14.04 26.38 13.21
C HIS A 273 -13.38 25.25 14.01
N ARG A 274 -14.11 24.66 14.99
CA ARG A 274 -13.59 23.72 15.98
C ARG A 274 -13.01 22.45 15.38
N SER A 275 -13.74 21.82 14.45
CA SER A 275 -13.28 20.61 13.76
C SER A 275 -12.03 20.85 12.91
N VAL A 276 -11.97 22.00 12.23
CA VAL A 276 -10.80 22.41 11.44
C VAL A 276 -9.59 22.63 12.36
N ALA A 277 -9.75 23.37 13.47
CA ALA A 277 -8.66 23.62 14.41
C ALA A 277 -8.08 22.33 15.00
N VAL A 278 -8.95 21.36 15.34
CA VAL A 278 -8.53 20.06 15.88
C VAL A 278 -7.85 19.21 14.81
N ALA A 279 -8.42 19.11 13.60
CA ALA A 279 -7.83 18.34 12.51
C ALA A 279 -6.44 18.85 12.11
N GLU A 280 -6.27 20.17 11.99
CA GLU A 280 -4.99 20.82 11.75
C GLU A 280 -3.96 20.57 12.87
N GLY A 281 -4.41 20.55 14.13
CA GLY A 281 -3.54 20.25 15.27
C GLY A 281 -3.04 18.82 15.27
N LEU A 282 -3.92 17.85 14.99
CA LEU A 282 -3.56 16.44 14.89
C LEU A 282 -2.64 16.19 13.68
N SER A 283 -2.97 16.74 12.51
CA SER A 283 -2.12 16.61 11.32
C SER A 283 -0.70 17.13 11.57
N ARG A 284 -0.55 18.28 12.19
CA ARG A 284 0.77 18.83 12.55
C ARG A 284 1.54 17.96 13.55
N HIS A 285 0.84 17.33 14.49
CA HIS A 285 1.47 16.46 15.49
C HIS A 285 2.06 15.20 14.85
N TYR A 286 1.37 14.62 13.88
CA TYR A 286 1.78 13.37 13.22
C TYR A 286 2.54 13.58 11.91
N ALA A 287 2.75 14.82 11.44
CA ALA A 287 3.38 15.12 10.15
C ALA A 287 4.77 14.49 9.95
N ASP A 288 5.56 14.43 11.03
CA ASP A 288 6.93 13.88 11.04
C ASP A 288 6.98 12.45 11.60
N GLY A 289 5.83 11.77 11.74
CA GLY A 289 5.76 10.42 12.31
C GLY A 289 6.40 9.37 11.40
N ASP A 290 7.32 8.58 11.96
CA ASP A 290 7.90 7.44 11.24
C ASP A 290 6.81 6.42 10.86
N GLY A 291 6.81 6.00 9.59
CA GLY A 291 5.83 5.01 9.09
C GLY A 291 4.45 5.57 8.77
N LEU A 292 4.24 6.88 8.86
CA LEU A 292 2.98 7.53 8.51
C LEU A 292 3.14 8.46 7.31
N THR A 293 2.08 8.56 6.51
CA THR A 293 1.88 9.68 5.58
C THR A 293 0.61 10.39 6.02
N VAL A 294 0.71 11.66 6.37
CA VAL A 294 -0.39 12.40 6.99
C VAL A 294 -0.93 13.44 6.03
N ASP A 295 -2.25 13.47 5.86
CA ASP A 295 -2.98 14.49 5.11
C ASP A 295 -4.11 15.08 5.95
N VAL A 296 -4.57 16.28 5.59
CA VAL A 296 -5.70 16.94 6.23
C VAL A 296 -6.68 17.45 5.18
N VAL A 297 -7.94 17.08 5.33
CA VAL A 297 -9.03 17.46 4.44
C VAL A 297 -10.12 18.19 5.23
N HIS A 298 -10.62 19.27 4.67
CA HIS A 298 -11.71 20.04 5.26
C HIS A 298 -12.92 19.99 4.34
N ARG A 299 -13.83 19.04 4.61
CA ARG A 299 -14.99 18.78 3.74
C ARG A 299 -15.93 19.98 3.63
N ASP A 300 -16.17 20.68 4.72
CA ASP A 300 -17.23 21.69 4.82
C ASP A 300 -16.71 23.09 5.20
N ILE A 301 -15.42 23.38 4.99
CA ILE A 301 -14.81 24.66 5.42
C ILE A 301 -15.36 25.87 4.66
N ASP A 302 -15.76 25.68 3.42
CA ASP A 302 -16.22 26.74 2.50
C ASP A 302 -17.76 26.82 2.41
N LEU A 303 -18.52 26.10 3.29
CA LEU A 303 -19.99 26.00 3.22
C LEU A 303 -20.73 26.92 4.20
#